data_c04f8a002769458315bc6a13ed69a9d3
#
_entry.id   c04f8a002769458315bc6a13ed69a9d3
#
_cell.length_a   1.000
_cell.length_b   1.000
_cell.length_c   1.000
_cell.angle_alpha   90.00
_cell.angle_beta   90.00
_cell.angle_gamma   90.00
#
_symmetry.space_group_name_H-M   'P 1'
#
loop_
_entity.id
_entity.type
_entity.pdbx_description
1 polymer ?
#
loop_
_entity_poly.entity_id
_entity_poly.type
_entity_poly.pdbx_seq_one_letter_code
_entity_poly.pdbx_strand_id
1 'polypeptide(L)'
;MGLGSPKHQYDLALALGGGALRGVAHVGVLQVLHEHGIFPSLVTGTSAGSLVGAFYAAGVDPYQMAELTYSLSADILVDTEMGPLSFLLLGQRMALELVRRTARTPSGIAAGRRLEAWIRENLPVPKLDQLSLPFAAVAV
;
A
#
# COMPACT_ATOMS: atom_id res chain seq x y z
N MET A 1 -27.04 -25.99 -23.76
CA MET A 1 -26.82 -25.99 -22.31
C MET A 1 -25.70 -24.99 -22.02
N GLY A 2 -26.05 -23.77 -21.61
CA GLY A 2 -25.12 -22.72 -21.31
C GLY A 2 -24.53 -22.97 -19.91
N LEU A 3 -23.22 -23.16 -19.86
CA LEU A 3 -22.49 -23.11 -18.60
C LEU A 3 -22.52 -21.68 -18.10
N GLY A 4 -23.42 -21.40 -17.18
CA GLY A 4 -23.44 -20.11 -16.49
C GLY A 4 -22.11 -19.92 -15.78
N SER A 5 -21.41 -18.83 -16.11
CA SER A 5 -20.27 -18.37 -15.34
C SER A 5 -20.64 -18.30 -13.87
N PRO A 6 -19.78 -18.73 -12.93
CA PRO A 6 -20.04 -18.55 -11.52
C PRO A 6 -20.25 -17.05 -11.29
N LYS A 7 -21.45 -16.66 -10.86
CA LYS A 7 -21.73 -15.29 -10.43
C LYS A 7 -20.81 -15.05 -9.23
N HIS A 8 -19.78 -14.23 -9.42
CA HIS A 8 -19.03 -13.68 -8.29
C HIS A 8 -20.06 -13.01 -7.39
N GLN A 9 -20.16 -13.48 -6.17
CA GLN A 9 -21.20 -13.02 -5.24
C GLN A 9 -21.03 -11.54 -4.88
N TYR A 10 -19.83 -11.00 -5.07
CA TYR A 10 -19.51 -9.58 -4.88
C TYR A 10 -18.33 -9.17 -5.78
N ASP A 11 -18.54 -8.22 -6.68
CA ASP A 11 -17.47 -7.52 -7.38
C ASP A 11 -17.02 -6.34 -6.50
N LEU A 12 -16.15 -6.61 -5.54
CA LEU A 12 -15.62 -5.62 -4.62
C LEU A 12 -14.27 -5.11 -5.11
N ALA A 13 -14.16 -3.80 -5.33
CA ALA A 13 -12.89 -3.12 -5.51
C ALA A 13 -12.50 -2.36 -4.23
N LEU A 14 -11.24 -2.44 -3.82
CA LEU A 14 -10.72 -1.68 -2.68
C LEU A 14 -9.81 -0.54 -3.15
N ALA A 15 -10.02 0.64 -2.59
CA ALA A 15 -9.13 1.79 -2.71
C ALA A 15 -8.50 2.09 -1.35
N LEU A 16 -7.21 1.80 -1.21
CA LEU A 16 -6.48 1.92 0.04
C LEU A 16 -5.73 3.25 0.11
N GLY A 17 -6.08 4.09 1.08
CA GLY A 17 -5.51 5.41 1.26
C GLY A 17 -4.08 5.39 1.79
N GLY A 18 -3.36 6.52 1.63
CA GLY A 18 -2.08 6.75 2.28
C GLY A 18 -2.26 7.01 3.78
N GLY A 19 -1.16 7.07 4.51
CA GLY A 19 -1.20 7.38 5.94
C GLY A 19 0.03 6.93 6.73
N ALA A 20 1.14 6.67 6.06
CA ALA A 20 2.36 6.17 6.68
C ALA A 20 2.06 4.93 7.56
N LEU A 21 2.47 4.92 8.83
CA LEU A 21 2.23 3.80 9.75
C LEU A 21 0.74 3.46 9.97
N ARG A 22 -0.19 4.39 9.70
CA ARG A 22 -1.63 4.12 9.77
C ARG A 22 -2.09 3.13 8.70
N GLY A 23 -1.28 2.90 7.66
CA GLY A 23 -1.54 1.89 6.63
C GLY A 23 -1.70 0.47 7.18
N VAL A 24 -1.14 0.17 8.36
CA VAL A 24 -1.34 -1.11 9.04
C VAL A 24 -2.83 -1.40 9.29
N ALA A 25 -3.67 -0.39 9.49
CA ALA A 25 -5.11 -0.57 9.65
C ALA A 25 -5.77 -1.24 8.44
N HIS A 26 -5.22 -1.07 7.23
CA HIS A 26 -5.74 -1.75 6.03
C HIS A 26 -5.60 -3.28 6.13
N VAL A 27 -4.51 -3.75 6.77
CA VAL A 27 -4.31 -5.19 6.99
C VAL A 27 -5.41 -5.76 7.88
N GLY A 28 -5.76 -5.06 8.97
CA GLY A 28 -6.87 -5.46 9.84
C GLY A 28 -8.22 -5.50 9.10
N VAL A 29 -8.48 -4.53 8.21
CA VAL A 29 -9.69 -4.55 7.37
C VAL A 29 -9.69 -5.77 6.45
N LEU A 30 -8.57 -6.09 5.82
CA LEU A 30 -8.44 -7.28 4.95
C LEU A 30 -8.66 -8.58 5.73
N GLN A 31 -8.15 -8.68 6.97
CA GLN A 31 -8.40 -9.84 7.84
C GLN A 31 -9.90 -10.03 8.08
N VAL A 32 -10.61 -8.96 8.48
CA VAL A 32 -12.06 -9.03 8.73
C VAL A 32 -12.83 -9.40 7.46
N LEU A 33 -12.46 -8.86 6.30
CA LEU A 33 -13.09 -9.23 5.03
C LEU A 33 -12.89 -10.73 4.75
N HIS A 34 -11.68 -11.26 4.93
CA HIS A 34 -11.40 -12.69 4.76
C HIS A 34 -12.20 -13.56 5.72
N GLU A 35 -12.29 -13.20 7.00
CA GLU A 35 -13.10 -13.91 8.01
C GLU A 35 -14.58 -14.02 7.60
N HIS A 36 -15.09 -13.03 6.83
CA HIS A 36 -16.46 -13.03 6.33
C HIS A 36 -16.60 -13.60 4.92
N GLY A 37 -15.52 -14.20 4.36
CA GLY A 37 -15.54 -14.76 3.01
C GLY A 37 -15.67 -13.71 1.90
N ILE A 38 -15.29 -12.46 2.18
CA ILE A 38 -15.35 -11.35 1.24
C ILE A 38 -13.94 -11.14 0.65
N PHE A 39 -13.78 -11.41 -0.64
CA PHE A 39 -12.51 -11.31 -1.32
C PHE A 39 -12.58 -10.23 -2.40
N PRO A 40 -11.81 -9.14 -2.25
CA PRO A 40 -11.71 -8.12 -3.29
C PRO A 40 -11.18 -8.69 -4.61
N SER A 41 -11.76 -8.25 -5.71
CA SER A 41 -11.36 -8.64 -7.07
C SER A 41 -10.44 -7.63 -7.75
N LEU A 42 -10.29 -6.43 -7.18
CA LEU A 42 -9.39 -5.37 -7.63
C LEU A 42 -8.93 -4.55 -6.44
N VAL A 43 -7.67 -4.14 -6.44
CA VAL A 43 -7.12 -3.28 -5.40
C VAL A 43 -6.39 -2.10 -6.02
N THR A 44 -6.61 -0.91 -5.48
CA THR A 44 -5.81 0.27 -5.77
C THR A 44 -5.27 0.86 -4.48
N GLY A 45 -4.14 1.57 -4.56
CA GLY A 45 -3.56 2.15 -3.37
C GLY A 45 -2.71 3.38 -3.62
N THR A 46 -2.54 4.18 -2.56
CA THR A 46 -1.65 5.34 -2.53
C THR A 46 -0.73 5.24 -1.32
N SER A 47 0.59 5.49 -1.47
CA SER A 47 1.57 5.44 -0.37
C SER A 47 1.49 4.11 0.39
N ALA A 48 1.29 4.11 1.72
CA ALA A 48 1.15 2.90 2.52
C ALA A 48 0.04 1.95 2.00
N GLY A 49 -1.06 2.49 1.47
CA GLY A 49 -2.10 1.69 0.83
C GLY A 49 -1.64 0.99 -0.44
N SER A 50 -0.68 1.57 -1.19
CA SER A 50 -0.06 0.90 -2.34
C SER A 50 0.76 -0.31 -1.88
N LEU A 51 1.47 -0.19 -0.78
CA LEU A 51 2.27 -1.27 -0.22
C LEU A 51 1.37 -2.43 0.21
N VAL A 52 0.39 -2.16 1.06
CA VAL A 52 -0.59 -3.16 1.51
C VAL A 52 -1.32 -3.79 0.34
N GLY A 53 -1.78 -2.97 -0.62
CA GLY A 53 -2.47 -3.44 -1.82
C GLY A 53 -1.62 -4.33 -2.71
N ALA A 54 -0.32 -4.03 -2.88
CA ALA A 54 0.60 -4.84 -3.66
C ALA A 54 0.82 -6.23 -3.04
N PHE A 55 1.04 -6.29 -1.72
CA PHE A 55 1.18 -7.57 -1.01
C PHE A 55 -0.10 -8.41 -1.10
N TYR A 56 -1.26 -7.78 -0.90
CA TYR A 56 -2.54 -8.45 -1.05
C TYR A 56 -2.77 -8.96 -2.48
N ALA A 57 -2.52 -8.13 -3.47
CA ALA A 57 -2.66 -8.51 -4.88
C ALA A 57 -1.64 -9.59 -5.32
N ALA A 58 -0.50 -9.69 -4.64
CA ALA A 58 0.46 -10.77 -4.82
C ALA A 58 0.02 -12.10 -4.18
N GLY A 59 -1.11 -12.14 -3.49
CA GLY A 59 -1.64 -13.33 -2.83
C GLY A 59 -1.09 -13.58 -1.43
N VAL A 60 -0.46 -12.58 -0.81
CA VAL A 60 -0.02 -12.68 0.58
C VAL A 60 -1.25 -12.65 1.49
N ASP A 61 -1.35 -13.62 2.37
CA ASP A 61 -2.44 -13.72 3.34
C ASP A 61 -2.41 -12.54 4.32
N PRO A 62 -3.57 -11.92 4.67
CA PRO A 62 -3.62 -10.79 5.59
C PRO A 62 -3.03 -11.05 6.98
N TYR A 63 -3.01 -12.28 7.47
CA TYR A 63 -2.36 -12.62 8.73
C TYR A 63 -0.83 -12.64 8.57
N GLN A 64 -0.32 -13.14 7.46
CA GLN A 64 1.11 -13.03 7.13
C GLN A 64 1.53 -11.56 6.92
N MET A 65 0.66 -10.75 6.31
CA MET A 65 0.91 -9.32 6.17
C MET A 65 1.02 -8.63 7.53
N ALA A 66 0.22 -9.02 8.52
CA ALA A 66 0.33 -8.50 9.89
C ALA A 66 1.70 -8.81 10.50
N GLU A 67 2.22 -10.02 10.32
CA GLU A 67 3.57 -10.39 10.79
C GLU A 67 4.65 -9.55 10.09
N LEU A 68 4.52 -9.31 8.78
CA LEU A 68 5.46 -8.46 8.06
C LEU A 68 5.48 -7.02 8.56
N THR A 69 4.37 -6.50 9.11
CA THR A 69 4.35 -5.13 9.65
C THR A 69 5.28 -4.96 10.86
N TYR A 70 5.54 -6.01 11.63
CA TYR A 70 6.49 -5.97 12.74
C TYR A 70 7.95 -5.84 12.27
N SER A 71 8.26 -6.33 11.08
CA SER A 71 9.59 -6.17 10.47
C SER A 71 9.78 -4.80 9.79
N LEU A 72 8.69 -4.08 9.55
CA LEU A 72 8.70 -2.78 8.90
C LEU A 72 8.98 -1.69 9.94
N SER A 73 10.24 -1.51 10.27
CA SER A 73 10.67 -0.47 11.21
C SER A 73 10.55 0.94 10.63
N ALA A 74 10.50 1.94 11.51
CA ALA A 74 10.46 3.35 11.10
C ALA A 74 11.66 3.74 10.22
N ASP A 75 12.82 3.12 10.42
CA ASP A 75 14.05 3.38 9.67
C ASP A 75 13.96 2.92 8.21
N ILE A 76 13.11 1.91 7.93
CA ILE A 76 12.85 1.43 6.57
C ILE A 76 11.94 2.39 5.82
N LEU A 77 10.93 2.93 6.53
CA LEU A 77 9.97 3.87 5.95
C LEU A 77 10.55 5.24 5.69
N VAL A 78 11.57 5.62 6.47
CA VAL A 78 12.20 6.94 6.41
C VAL A 78 13.69 6.76 6.18
N ASP A 79 14.09 6.73 4.91
CA ASP A 79 15.50 6.64 4.50
C ASP A 79 16.25 7.99 4.66
N THR A 80 15.81 8.83 5.59
CA THR A 80 16.39 10.14 5.87
C THR A 80 16.69 10.27 7.36
N GLU A 81 17.78 10.95 7.68
CA GLU A 81 18.13 11.43 9.02
C GLU A 81 17.11 12.48 9.56
N MET A 82 15.84 12.36 9.17
CA MET A 82 14.78 13.29 9.52
C MET A 82 14.19 12.90 10.87
N GLY A 83 14.45 13.70 11.88
CA GLY A 83 13.83 13.55 13.20
C GLY A 83 12.29 13.81 13.19
N PRO A 84 11.60 13.51 14.30
CA PRO A 84 10.14 13.62 14.40
C PRO A 84 9.58 15.01 14.07
N LEU A 85 10.36 16.07 14.28
CA LEU A 85 10.00 17.44 13.91
C LEU A 85 9.90 17.63 12.40
N SER A 86 10.72 16.95 11.63
CA SER A 86 10.70 17.01 10.16
C SER A 86 9.46 16.35 9.58
N PHE A 87 8.92 15.32 10.23
CA PHE A 87 7.65 14.70 9.86
C PHE A 87 6.46 15.66 10.04
N LEU A 88 6.47 16.43 11.13
CA LEU A 88 5.44 17.45 11.40
C LEU A 88 5.52 18.59 10.37
N LEU A 89 6.74 19.06 10.07
CA LEU A 89 6.99 20.10 9.08
C LEU A 89 6.66 19.64 7.64
N LEU A 90 6.91 18.37 7.32
CA LEU A 90 6.56 17.77 6.04
C LEU A 90 5.03 17.72 5.88
N GLY A 91 4.30 17.29 6.91
CA GLY A 91 2.83 17.30 6.92
C GLY A 91 2.25 18.70 6.71
N GLN A 92 2.83 19.71 7.37
CA GLN A 92 2.43 21.12 7.17
C GLN A 92 2.79 21.63 5.76
N ARG A 93 3.96 21.26 5.21
CA ARG A 93 4.35 21.64 3.85
C ARG A 93 3.46 20.98 2.79
N MET A 94 3.16 19.69 2.93
CA MET A 94 2.23 18.99 2.03
C MET A 94 0.83 19.60 2.06
N ALA A 95 0.33 20.02 3.23
CA ALA A 95 -0.94 20.74 3.35
C ALA A 95 -0.88 22.13 2.70
N LEU A 96 0.25 22.84 2.84
CA LEU A 96 0.45 24.17 2.23
C LEU A 96 0.63 24.09 0.71
N GLU A 97 1.29 23.05 0.20
CA GLU A 97 1.50 22.83 -1.24
C GLU A 97 0.24 22.34 -1.94
N LEU A 98 -0.62 21.60 -1.26
CA LEU A 98 -1.96 21.27 -1.77
C LEU A 98 -2.79 22.55 -2.02
N VAL A 99 -2.55 23.61 -1.23
CA VAL A 99 -3.15 24.95 -1.42
C VAL A 99 -2.43 25.77 -2.49
N ARG A 100 -1.13 25.54 -2.71
CA ARG A 100 -0.31 26.23 -3.72
C ARG A 100 -0.06 25.35 -4.93
N ARG A 101 -1.02 25.23 -5.82
CA ARG A 101 -1.00 24.43 -7.08
C ARG A 101 0.08 24.77 -8.10
N THR A 102 1.25 25.26 -7.73
CA THR A 102 2.26 25.74 -8.70
C THR A 102 3.70 25.37 -8.39
N ALA A 103 3.99 24.48 -7.46
CA ALA A 103 5.38 24.08 -7.21
C ALA A 103 5.69 22.71 -7.80
N ARG A 104 6.69 22.67 -8.68
CA ARG A 104 7.37 21.45 -9.11
C ARG A 104 7.86 20.73 -7.86
N THR A 105 7.36 19.50 -7.62
CA THR A 105 7.85 18.66 -6.54
C THR A 105 9.32 18.33 -6.80
N PRO A 106 10.24 18.57 -5.84
CA PRO A 106 11.59 18.04 -5.94
C PRO A 106 11.51 16.52 -6.00
N SER A 107 12.23 15.92 -6.93
CA SER A 107 12.34 14.46 -7.07
C SER A 107 12.64 13.80 -5.72
N GLY A 108 11.67 13.07 -5.17
CA GLY A 108 11.76 12.14 -4.04
C GLY A 108 12.46 12.67 -2.79
N ILE A 109 11.69 12.89 -1.73
CA ILE A 109 12.20 13.39 -0.42
C ILE A 109 13.05 12.34 0.30
N ALA A 110 12.98 11.08 -0.12
CA ALA A 110 13.82 9.99 0.40
C ALA A 110 14.23 9.07 -0.76
N ALA A 111 15.46 8.59 -0.73
CA ALA A 111 15.95 7.67 -1.76
C ALA A 111 15.21 6.34 -1.82
N GLY A 112 14.36 6.02 -0.83
CA GLY A 112 13.48 4.85 -0.78
C GLY A 112 14.19 3.49 -0.89
N ARG A 113 15.52 3.47 -0.89
CA ARG A 113 16.34 2.27 -1.15
C ARG A 113 16.12 1.16 -0.14
N ARG A 114 15.94 1.51 1.13
CA ARG A 114 15.68 0.53 2.19
C ARG A 114 14.29 -0.07 2.04
N LEU A 115 13.30 0.76 1.73
CA LEU A 115 11.94 0.30 1.46
C LEU A 115 11.89 -0.57 0.19
N GLU A 116 12.59 -0.16 -0.88
CA GLU A 116 12.69 -0.96 -2.09
C GLU A 116 13.32 -2.33 -1.82
N ALA A 117 14.43 -2.37 -1.06
CA ALA A 117 15.08 -3.62 -0.68
C ALA A 117 14.13 -4.51 0.13
N TRP A 118 13.46 -3.94 1.13
CA TRP A 118 12.50 -4.66 1.96
C TRP A 118 11.32 -5.21 1.12
N ILE A 119 10.79 -4.41 0.18
CA ILE A 119 9.75 -4.89 -0.74
C ILE A 119 10.26 -6.06 -1.58
N ARG A 120 11.45 -5.96 -2.16
CA ARG A 120 12.05 -7.02 -2.98
C ARG A 120 12.28 -8.33 -2.22
N GLU A 121 12.60 -8.25 -0.94
CA GLU A 121 12.82 -9.40 -0.08
C GLU A 121 11.52 -10.11 0.34
N ASN A 122 10.43 -9.33 0.48
CA ASN A 122 9.20 -9.83 1.09
C ASN A 122 8.03 -10.00 0.10
N LEU A 123 8.07 -9.34 -1.07
CA LEU A 123 7.02 -9.49 -2.08
C LEU A 123 7.26 -10.74 -2.92
N PRO A 124 6.27 -11.67 -3.02
CA PRO A 124 6.45 -12.95 -3.71
C PRO A 124 6.75 -12.85 -5.21
N VAL A 125 6.39 -11.73 -5.83
CA VAL A 125 6.54 -11.51 -7.29
C VAL A 125 7.30 -10.24 -7.59
N PRO A 126 8.24 -10.23 -8.55
CA PRO A 126 9.08 -9.07 -8.84
C PRO A 126 8.43 -8.03 -9.75
N LYS A 127 7.28 -8.32 -10.34
CA LYS A 127 6.62 -7.43 -11.33
C LYS A 127 5.12 -7.34 -11.11
N LEU A 128 4.54 -6.18 -11.45
CA LEU A 128 3.10 -5.90 -11.31
C LEU A 128 2.24 -6.78 -12.23
N ASP A 129 2.74 -7.20 -13.38
CA ASP A 129 2.04 -8.09 -14.32
C ASP A 129 1.96 -9.55 -13.84
N GLN A 130 2.65 -9.89 -12.75
CA GLN A 130 2.65 -11.20 -12.12
C GLN A 130 1.76 -11.27 -10.87
N LEU A 131 1.09 -10.18 -10.53
CA LEU A 131 0.16 -10.15 -9.41
C LEU A 131 -1.08 -11.02 -9.69
N SER A 132 -1.59 -11.67 -8.65
CA SER A 132 -2.76 -12.55 -8.74
C SER A 132 -4.08 -11.79 -8.93
N LEU A 133 -4.11 -10.52 -8.51
CA LEU A 133 -5.25 -9.63 -8.67
C LEU A 133 -4.86 -8.38 -9.47
N PRO A 134 -5.80 -7.79 -10.22
CA PRO A 134 -5.62 -6.46 -10.79
C PRO A 134 -5.26 -5.44 -9.71
N PHE A 135 -4.18 -4.71 -9.93
CA PHE A 135 -3.65 -3.74 -8.98
C PHE A 135 -3.19 -2.46 -9.67
N ALA A 136 -3.44 -1.33 -9.02
CA ALA A 136 -2.90 -0.04 -9.44
C ALA A 136 -2.35 0.75 -8.24
N ALA A 137 -1.13 1.26 -8.37
CA ALA A 137 -0.53 2.18 -7.42
C ALA A 137 -0.57 3.60 -7.98
N VAL A 138 -0.99 4.56 -7.15
CA VAL A 138 -0.93 5.98 -7.50
C VAL A 138 0.40 6.53 -7.00
N ALA A 139 1.20 7.03 -7.94
CA ALA A 139 2.44 7.75 -7.69
C ALA A 139 2.30 9.19 -8.19
N VAL A 140 2.87 10.15 -7.44
CA VAL A 140 2.85 11.59 -7.76
C VAL A 140 4.29 12.09 -7.89
#